data_d8a379b784e393e37273343624c14377
#
_entry.id   d8a379b784e393e37273343624c14377
#
_cell.length_a   1.000
_cell.length_b   1.000
_cell.length_c   1.000
_cell.angle_alpha   90.00
_cell.angle_beta   90.00
_cell.angle_gamma   90.00
#
_symmetry.space_group_name_H-M   'P 1'
#
loop_
_entity.id
_entity.type
_entity.pdbx_description
1 polymer ?
#
loop_
_entity_poly.entity_id
_entity_poly.type
_entity_poly.pdbx_seq_one_letter_code
_entity_poly.pdbx_strand_id
1 'polypeptide(L)'
;MKYLTELQIKKYQDDGFLLLKKFFSKEEMEPVIKSINKFSEVSYNFWEVGKEMAYYETSNENENERILCRVEKYVDYHPEFQKLASSNKILSALQDLMGGPCVLFKDKINFKRPGAGGFRPHQDVQARWDDFTKYTMSIMISTDQSTPENGCLEVAPRQHKRGIIGKYDRPLEGDDLTGMKFEMVPTEIGDVLFFDH
;
A
#
# COMPACT_ATOMS: atom_id res chain seq x y z
N MET A 1 10.11 12.83 -22.17
CA MET A 1 8.63 12.82 -22.36
C MET A 1 8.05 12.32 -21.05
N LYS A 2 7.03 12.98 -20.49
CA LYS A 2 6.37 12.52 -19.26
C LYS A 2 5.59 11.22 -19.51
N TYR A 3 5.55 10.34 -18.55
CA TYR A 3 4.77 9.10 -18.58
C TYR A 3 3.30 9.40 -18.25
N LEU A 4 3.08 10.25 -17.26
CA LEU A 4 1.76 10.72 -16.83
C LEU A 4 1.35 11.97 -17.61
N THR A 5 0.04 12.15 -17.79
CA THR A 5 -0.51 13.38 -18.34
C THR A 5 -0.40 14.53 -17.32
N GLU A 6 -0.38 15.76 -17.78
CA GLU A 6 -0.37 16.94 -16.89
C GLU A 6 -1.60 16.98 -15.97
N LEU A 7 -2.75 16.51 -16.45
CA LEU A 7 -3.97 16.41 -15.64
C LEU A 7 -3.82 15.41 -14.50
N GLN A 8 -3.18 14.25 -14.74
CA GLN A 8 -2.92 13.25 -13.70
C GLN A 8 -1.95 13.78 -12.64
N ILE A 9 -0.88 14.44 -13.07
CA ILE A 9 0.09 15.06 -12.15
C ILE A 9 -0.60 16.14 -11.31
N LYS A 10 -1.38 17.02 -11.96
CA LYS A 10 -2.14 18.04 -11.25
C LYS A 10 -3.13 17.45 -10.25
N LYS A 11 -3.85 16.40 -10.63
CA LYS A 11 -4.78 15.71 -9.72
C LYS A 11 -4.06 15.20 -8.48
N TYR A 12 -2.90 14.53 -8.64
CA TYR A 12 -2.08 14.09 -7.51
C TYR A 12 -1.67 15.27 -6.61
N GLN A 13 -1.18 16.36 -7.21
CA GLN A 13 -0.76 17.55 -6.45
C GLN A 13 -1.91 18.22 -5.70
N ASP A 14 -3.11 18.18 -6.25
CA ASP A 14 -4.29 18.79 -5.62
C ASP A 14 -4.88 17.90 -4.53
N ASP A 15 -5.03 16.61 -4.78
CA ASP A 15 -5.76 15.66 -3.93
C ASP A 15 -4.86 14.87 -2.98
N GLY A 16 -3.56 14.70 -3.29
CA GLY A 16 -2.60 13.89 -2.54
C GLY A 16 -2.63 12.42 -2.90
N PHE A 17 -3.44 12.02 -3.88
CA PHE A 17 -3.44 10.67 -4.40
C PHE A 17 -3.84 10.62 -5.88
N LEU A 18 -3.45 9.52 -6.54
CA LEU A 18 -3.77 9.25 -7.94
C LEU A 18 -4.02 7.76 -8.16
N LEU A 19 -5.23 7.40 -8.55
CA LEU A 19 -5.58 6.05 -8.97
C LEU A 19 -5.42 5.92 -10.48
N LEU A 20 -4.59 4.99 -10.91
CA LEU A 20 -4.42 4.60 -12.31
C LEU A 20 -5.02 3.21 -12.53
N LYS A 21 -6.13 3.17 -13.25
CA LYS A 21 -6.83 1.93 -13.60
C LYS A 21 -6.08 1.15 -14.68
N LYS A 22 -6.04 -0.19 -14.55
CA LYS A 22 -5.41 -1.10 -15.52
C LYS A 22 -3.96 -0.73 -15.82
N PHE A 23 -3.23 -0.28 -14.81
CA PHE A 23 -1.84 0.12 -14.95
C PHE A 23 -0.94 -1.06 -15.33
N PHE A 24 -1.18 -2.21 -14.70
CA PHE A 24 -0.61 -3.48 -15.09
C PHE A 24 -1.67 -4.37 -15.74
N SER A 25 -1.27 -5.14 -16.74
CA SER A 25 -2.14 -6.17 -17.32
C SER A 25 -2.25 -7.38 -16.38
N LYS A 26 -3.23 -8.24 -16.62
CA LYS A 26 -3.38 -9.49 -15.86
C LYS A 26 -2.16 -10.40 -16.00
N GLU A 27 -1.57 -10.43 -17.20
CA GLU A 27 -0.39 -11.23 -17.51
C GLU A 27 0.84 -10.73 -16.74
N GLU A 28 0.98 -9.42 -16.56
CA GLU A 28 2.04 -8.82 -15.74
C GLU A 28 1.86 -9.15 -14.24
N MET A 29 0.61 -9.25 -13.78
CA MET A 29 0.27 -9.52 -12.37
C MET A 29 0.28 -11.00 -12.01
N GLU A 30 0.09 -11.91 -12.97
CA GLU A 30 -0.02 -13.36 -12.71
C GLU A 30 1.14 -13.95 -11.89
N PRO A 31 2.43 -13.69 -12.19
CA PRO A 31 3.55 -14.21 -11.40
C PRO A 31 3.51 -13.75 -9.94
N VAL A 32 3.15 -12.48 -9.73
CA VAL A 32 3.06 -11.86 -8.40
C VAL A 32 1.93 -12.48 -7.60
N ILE A 33 0.74 -12.60 -8.19
CA ILE A 33 -0.43 -13.23 -7.56
C ILE A 33 -0.14 -14.68 -7.17
N LYS A 34 0.54 -15.43 -8.04
CA LYS A 34 0.94 -16.81 -7.75
C LYS A 34 1.86 -16.90 -6.51
N SER A 35 2.78 -15.95 -6.34
CA SER A 35 3.65 -15.91 -5.17
C SER A 35 2.92 -15.46 -3.91
N ILE A 36 1.99 -14.51 -4.01
CA ILE A 36 1.13 -14.10 -2.89
C ILE A 36 0.28 -15.30 -2.40
N ASN A 37 -0.27 -16.09 -3.31
CA ASN A 37 -1.03 -17.28 -2.95
C ASN A 37 -0.17 -18.28 -2.19
N LYS A 38 1.10 -18.48 -2.58
CA LYS A 38 2.04 -19.32 -1.84
C LYS A 38 2.30 -18.81 -0.42
N PHE A 39 2.47 -17.49 -0.22
CA PHE A 39 2.59 -16.93 1.13
C PHE A 39 1.38 -17.27 2.00
N SER A 40 0.21 -17.30 1.40
CA SER A 40 -1.03 -17.64 2.08
C SER A 40 -1.11 -19.10 2.56
N GLU A 41 -0.31 -19.97 1.96
CA GLU A 41 -0.25 -21.41 2.29
C GLU A 41 0.80 -21.72 3.37
N VAL A 42 1.72 -20.76 3.67
CA VAL A 42 2.76 -20.97 4.68
C VAL A 42 2.14 -20.95 6.07
N SER A 43 2.33 -22.03 6.81
CA SER A 43 1.90 -22.12 8.21
C SER A 43 2.75 -21.22 9.10
N TYR A 44 2.16 -20.70 10.18
CA TYR A 44 2.77 -19.76 11.11
C TYR A 44 4.22 -20.09 11.53
N ASN A 45 4.53 -21.36 11.71
CA ASN A 45 5.83 -21.83 12.20
C ASN A 45 6.87 -22.11 11.10
N PHE A 46 6.57 -21.88 9.82
CA PHE A 46 7.43 -22.30 8.70
C PHE A 46 8.09 -21.15 7.95
N TRP A 47 8.01 -19.92 8.46
CA TRP A 47 8.74 -18.79 7.88
C TRP A 47 10.23 -18.86 8.22
N GLU A 48 11.08 -18.66 7.22
CA GLU A 48 12.53 -18.66 7.40
C GLU A 48 12.98 -17.42 8.19
N VAL A 49 13.76 -17.63 9.23
CA VAL A 49 14.35 -16.54 10.00
C VAL A 49 15.35 -15.76 9.13
N GLY A 50 15.20 -14.44 9.11
CA GLY A 50 16.12 -13.56 8.39
C GLY A 50 15.73 -13.24 6.95
N LYS A 51 14.67 -13.87 6.43
CA LYS A 51 14.06 -13.54 5.14
C LYS A 51 12.83 -12.65 5.30
N GLU A 52 11.68 -13.07 4.74
CA GLU A 52 10.44 -12.33 4.85
C GLU A 52 9.98 -12.21 6.31
N MET A 53 9.30 -11.14 6.61
CA MET A 53 8.71 -10.89 7.93
C MET A 53 7.19 -11.06 7.83
N ALA A 54 6.68 -12.15 8.38
CA ALA A 54 5.25 -12.44 8.41
C ALA A 54 4.61 -12.00 9.74
N TYR A 55 3.50 -11.30 9.64
CA TYR A 55 2.73 -10.82 10.78
C TYR A 55 1.37 -11.50 10.82
N TYR A 56 1.00 -11.93 12.01
CA TYR A 56 -0.25 -12.63 12.27
C TYR A 56 -1.03 -11.92 13.37
N GLU A 57 -2.33 -11.90 13.22
CA GLU A 57 -3.26 -11.44 14.25
C GLU A 57 -4.18 -12.59 14.69
N THR A 58 -4.83 -12.42 15.83
CA THR A 58 -5.86 -13.36 16.28
C THR A 58 -7.15 -13.06 15.54
N SER A 59 -7.83 -14.09 15.05
CA SER A 59 -9.12 -13.94 14.38
C SER A 59 -10.16 -13.33 15.36
N ASN A 60 -10.95 -12.37 14.85
CA ASN A 60 -12.07 -11.81 15.59
C ASN A 60 -13.23 -12.82 15.77
N GLU A 61 -13.22 -13.90 14.99
CA GLU A 61 -14.26 -14.94 15.02
C GLU A 61 -13.83 -16.16 15.84
N ASN A 62 -12.51 -16.38 16.01
CA ASN A 62 -11.97 -17.54 16.70
C ASN A 62 -10.62 -17.21 17.36
N GLU A 63 -10.61 -17.09 18.69
CA GLU A 63 -9.42 -16.74 19.47
C GLU A 63 -8.24 -17.72 19.34
N ASN A 64 -8.49 -18.95 18.89
CA ASN A 64 -7.47 -19.97 18.68
C ASN A 64 -6.88 -19.92 17.24
N GLU A 65 -7.40 -19.08 16.39
CA GLU A 65 -6.96 -18.96 15.00
C GLU A 65 -6.03 -17.76 14.81
N ARG A 66 -4.89 -18.02 14.12
CA ARG A 66 -3.95 -16.97 13.74
C ARG A 66 -4.08 -16.70 12.25
N ILE A 67 -4.40 -15.47 11.90
CA ILE A 67 -4.63 -15.02 10.52
C ILE A 67 -3.40 -14.25 10.04
N LEU A 68 -2.84 -14.64 8.90
CA LEU A 68 -1.79 -13.87 8.23
C LEU A 68 -2.37 -12.52 7.79
N CYS A 69 -1.89 -11.43 8.37
CA CYS A 69 -2.36 -10.08 8.07
C CYS A 69 -1.35 -9.29 7.22
N ARG A 70 -0.05 -9.59 7.31
CA ARG A 70 0.96 -8.85 6.54
C ARG A 70 2.23 -9.66 6.33
N VAL A 71 2.87 -9.45 5.16
CA VAL A 71 4.24 -9.89 4.86
C VAL A 71 5.06 -8.69 4.41
N GLU A 72 6.26 -8.53 4.94
CA GLU A 72 7.22 -7.48 4.61
C GLU A 72 8.56 -8.09 4.20
N LYS A 73 9.43 -7.28 3.59
CA LYS A 73 10.80 -7.65 3.20
C LYS A 73 10.84 -8.83 2.21
N TYR A 74 9.95 -8.84 1.25
CA TYR A 74 9.85 -9.92 0.26
C TYR A 74 10.51 -9.58 -1.09
N VAL A 75 10.64 -8.29 -1.44
CA VAL A 75 11.17 -7.87 -2.75
C VAL A 75 12.59 -8.39 -2.98
N ASP A 76 13.42 -8.44 -1.94
CA ASP A 76 14.81 -8.94 -2.05
C ASP A 76 14.92 -10.43 -2.37
N TYR A 77 13.87 -11.20 -2.09
CA TYR A 77 13.89 -12.67 -2.20
C TYR A 77 13.04 -13.22 -3.35
N HIS A 78 12.21 -12.39 -3.96
CA HIS A 78 11.25 -12.80 -4.98
C HIS A 78 11.37 -11.95 -6.25
N PRO A 79 11.99 -12.48 -7.31
CA PRO A 79 12.28 -11.72 -8.56
C PRO A 79 11.06 -11.11 -9.22
N GLU A 80 9.89 -11.73 -9.10
CA GLU A 80 8.64 -11.22 -9.67
C GLU A 80 8.20 -9.90 -9.02
N PHE A 81 8.37 -9.77 -7.69
CA PHE A 81 8.09 -8.52 -7.00
C PHE A 81 9.15 -7.47 -7.29
N GLN A 82 10.43 -7.87 -7.35
CA GLN A 82 11.51 -6.96 -7.74
C GLN A 82 11.26 -6.39 -9.14
N LYS A 83 10.89 -7.25 -10.11
CA LYS A 83 10.57 -6.84 -11.47
C LYS A 83 9.36 -5.89 -11.51
N LEU A 84 8.34 -6.14 -10.69
CA LEU A 84 7.16 -5.27 -10.61
C LEU A 84 7.54 -3.90 -10.03
N ALA A 85 8.20 -3.87 -8.88
CA ALA A 85 8.59 -2.64 -8.17
C ALA A 85 9.57 -1.77 -8.97
N SER A 86 10.50 -2.38 -9.73
CA SER A 86 11.47 -1.71 -10.58
C SER A 86 11.04 -1.57 -12.05
N SER A 87 9.77 -1.82 -12.37
CA SER A 87 9.28 -1.69 -13.74
C SER A 87 9.40 -0.25 -14.25
N ASN A 88 9.70 -0.09 -15.54
CA ASN A 88 9.76 1.23 -16.16
C ASN A 88 8.46 2.02 -15.98
N LYS A 89 7.31 1.36 -15.92
CA LYS A 89 6.02 1.99 -15.67
C LYS A 89 5.99 2.68 -14.29
N ILE A 90 6.36 1.97 -13.24
CA ILE A 90 6.41 2.50 -11.86
C ILE A 90 7.46 3.61 -11.76
N LEU A 91 8.68 3.36 -12.22
CA LEU A 91 9.77 4.34 -12.09
C LEU A 91 9.48 5.64 -12.86
N SER A 92 8.89 5.54 -14.06
CA SER A 92 8.51 6.73 -14.84
C SER A 92 7.37 7.51 -14.18
N ALA A 93 6.35 6.82 -13.65
CA ALA A 93 5.26 7.49 -12.93
C ALA A 93 5.79 8.19 -11.67
N LEU A 94 6.66 7.52 -10.89
CA LEU A 94 7.30 8.10 -9.72
C LEU A 94 8.16 9.31 -10.06
N GLN A 95 8.95 9.25 -11.12
CA GLN A 95 9.78 10.38 -11.58
C GLN A 95 8.91 11.60 -11.91
N ASP A 96 7.75 11.40 -12.53
CA ASP A 96 6.82 12.49 -12.85
C ASP A 96 6.15 13.08 -11.60
N LEU A 97 5.83 12.25 -10.59
CA LEU A 97 5.14 12.68 -9.36
C LEU A 97 6.12 13.25 -8.33
N MET A 98 7.27 12.64 -8.14
CA MET A 98 8.27 13.04 -7.13
C MET A 98 9.30 14.03 -7.66
N GLY A 99 9.40 14.20 -8.97
CA GLY A 99 10.32 15.15 -9.61
C GLY A 99 11.78 14.68 -9.70
N GLY A 100 12.07 13.42 -9.40
CA GLY A 100 13.44 12.88 -9.41
C GLY A 100 13.50 11.36 -9.23
N PRO A 101 14.71 10.80 -9.21
CA PRO A 101 14.91 9.37 -8.98
C PRO A 101 14.52 9.03 -7.54
N CYS A 102 13.95 7.84 -7.37
CA CYS A 102 13.53 7.31 -6.07
C CYS A 102 14.09 5.91 -5.84
N VAL A 103 14.11 5.49 -4.58
CA VAL A 103 14.49 4.15 -4.15
C VAL A 103 13.36 3.51 -3.38
N LEU A 104 13.28 2.19 -3.42
CA LEU A 104 12.34 1.46 -2.58
C LEU A 104 12.80 1.59 -1.12
N PHE A 105 11.94 2.17 -0.30
CA PHE A 105 12.20 2.35 1.13
C PHE A 105 11.69 1.16 1.95
N LYS A 106 10.48 0.69 1.64
CA LYS A 106 9.83 -0.42 2.34
C LYS A 106 8.84 -1.12 1.41
N ASP A 107 8.71 -2.42 1.58
CA ASP A 107 7.70 -3.23 0.92
C ASP A 107 6.77 -3.89 1.94
N LYS A 108 5.49 -4.05 1.60
CA LYS A 108 4.50 -4.77 2.40
C LYS A 108 3.37 -5.31 1.55
N ILE A 109 2.91 -6.51 1.86
CA ILE A 109 1.64 -7.07 1.37
C ILE A 109 0.69 -7.11 2.56
N ASN A 110 -0.47 -6.50 2.42
CA ASN A 110 -1.53 -6.58 3.41
C ASN A 110 -2.58 -7.60 2.96
N PHE A 111 -2.87 -8.57 3.83
CA PHE A 111 -3.92 -9.55 3.62
C PHE A 111 -5.15 -9.15 4.42
N LYS A 112 -6.27 -8.93 3.72
CA LYS A 112 -7.56 -8.65 4.35
C LYS A 112 -8.43 -9.90 4.27
N ARG A 113 -8.24 -10.78 5.23
CA ARG A 113 -8.96 -12.06 5.30
C ARG A 113 -10.22 -11.94 6.12
N PRO A 114 -11.23 -12.80 5.91
CA PRO A 114 -12.35 -12.92 6.83
C PRO A 114 -11.87 -13.14 8.27
N GLY A 115 -12.51 -12.47 9.23
CA GLY A 115 -12.11 -12.51 10.63
C GLY A 115 -10.90 -11.65 11.01
N ALA A 116 -10.21 -11.04 10.04
CA ALA A 116 -9.09 -10.14 10.29
C ALA A 116 -9.54 -8.74 10.71
N GLY A 117 -8.69 -8.02 11.43
CA GLY A 117 -8.88 -6.62 11.78
C GLY A 117 -8.72 -5.68 10.57
N GLY A 118 -9.36 -4.51 10.64
CA GLY A 118 -9.15 -3.42 9.68
C GLY A 118 -8.01 -2.50 10.09
N PHE A 119 -7.59 -1.64 9.17
CA PHE A 119 -6.63 -0.57 9.47
C PHE A 119 -7.39 0.70 9.81
N ARG A 120 -7.11 1.27 10.99
CA ARG A 120 -7.67 2.57 11.39
C ARG A 120 -7.04 3.71 10.58
N PRO A 121 -7.70 4.88 10.45
CA PRO A 121 -7.15 6.04 9.78
C PRO A 121 -5.75 6.39 10.31
N HIS A 122 -4.79 6.60 9.41
CA HIS A 122 -3.41 6.95 9.74
C HIS A 122 -2.72 7.59 8.54
N GLN A 123 -1.59 8.21 8.78
CA GLN A 123 -0.60 8.55 7.76
C GLN A 123 0.56 7.56 7.89
N ASP A 124 1.05 7.01 6.79
CA ASP A 124 2.18 6.06 6.84
C ASP A 124 3.43 6.68 7.50
N VAL A 125 3.64 7.98 7.35
CA VAL A 125 4.73 8.74 7.97
C VAL A 125 4.67 8.74 9.51
N GLN A 126 3.52 8.50 10.12
CA GLN A 126 3.40 8.40 11.58
C GLN A 126 4.23 7.24 12.18
N ALA A 127 4.67 6.28 11.36
CA ALA A 127 5.67 5.27 11.74
C ALA A 127 7.11 5.80 11.73
N ARG A 128 7.29 7.12 11.89
CA ARG A 128 8.59 7.82 11.96
C ARG A 128 9.45 7.69 10.69
N TRP A 129 8.82 7.63 9.52
CA TRP A 129 9.57 7.55 8.26
C TRP A 129 10.32 8.84 7.97
N ASP A 130 9.86 9.98 8.46
CA ASP A 130 10.51 11.29 8.39
C ASP A 130 11.83 11.39 9.18
N ASP A 131 12.12 10.47 10.08
CA ASP A 131 13.45 10.31 10.69
C ASP A 131 14.51 9.87 9.64
N PHE A 132 14.08 9.25 8.54
CA PHE A 132 14.97 8.68 7.52
C PHE A 132 14.96 9.46 6.20
N THR A 133 13.84 10.07 5.85
CA THR A 133 13.67 10.77 4.58
C THR A 133 12.66 11.91 4.70
N LYS A 134 12.90 12.97 3.93
CA LYS A 134 12.02 14.15 3.94
C LYS A 134 10.74 13.97 3.13
N TYR A 135 10.75 13.01 2.21
CA TYR A 135 9.61 12.77 1.33
C TYR A 135 9.50 11.30 0.97
N THR A 136 8.33 10.75 1.21
CA THR A 136 7.95 9.38 0.84
C THR A 136 6.63 9.39 0.11
N MET A 137 6.43 8.38 -0.72
CA MET A 137 5.18 8.11 -1.43
C MET A 137 4.87 6.64 -1.29
N SER A 138 3.64 6.31 -0.93
CA SER A 138 3.16 4.94 -0.98
C SER A 138 2.55 4.60 -2.34
N ILE A 139 2.81 3.38 -2.78
CA ILE A 139 2.23 2.80 -3.99
C ILE A 139 1.51 1.54 -3.60
N MET A 140 0.20 1.51 -3.76
CA MET A 140 -0.61 0.30 -3.61
C MET A 140 -0.90 -0.29 -4.97
N ILE A 141 -0.49 -1.54 -5.18
CA ILE A 141 -0.77 -2.31 -6.40
C ILE A 141 -1.77 -3.38 -6.03
N SER A 142 -2.94 -3.37 -6.67
CA SER A 142 -4.01 -4.30 -6.35
C SER A 142 -3.77 -5.66 -7.01
N THR A 143 -3.75 -6.70 -6.20
CA THR A 143 -3.50 -8.09 -6.61
C THR A 143 -4.78 -8.91 -6.73
N ASP A 144 -5.87 -8.38 -6.22
CA ASP A 144 -7.23 -8.89 -6.31
C ASP A 144 -8.24 -7.73 -6.37
N GLN A 145 -9.51 -8.05 -6.51
CA GLN A 145 -10.56 -7.05 -6.47
C GLN A 145 -10.78 -6.56 -5.05
N SER A 146 -10.76 -5.24 -4.88
CA SER A 146 -11.04 -4.57 -3.61
C SER A 146 -12.28 -3.71 -3.75
N THR A 147 -13.33 -4.04 -2.98
CA THR A 147 -14.64 -3.38 -3.01
C THR A 147 -15.00 -2.81 -1.64
N PRO A 148 -16.01 -1.96 -1.54
CA PRO A 148 -16.52 -1.52 -0.24
C PRO A 148 -16.87 -2.67 0.70
N GLU A 149 -17.43 -3.78 0.16
CA GLU A 149 -17.88 -4.92 0.93
C GLU A 149 -16.73 -5.78 1.50
N ASN A 150 -15.58 -5.82 0.81
CA ASN A 150 -14.40 -6.57 1.28
C ASN A 150 -13.29 -5.68 1.86
N GLY A 151 -13.58 -4.38 2.10
CA GLY A 151 -12.71 -3.46 2.78
C GLY A 151 -11.69 -2.75 1.89
N CYS A 152 -12.14 -2.14 0.78
CA CYS A 152 -11.28 -1.28 -0.03
C CYS A 152 -10.67 -0.15 0.81
N LEU A 153 -9.57 0.41 0.31
CA LEU A 153 -8.95 1.56 0.96
C LEU A 153 -9.89 2.77 0.92
N GLU A 154 -9.88 3.54 2.00
CA GLU A 154 -10.47 4.88 2.05
C GLU A 154 -9.35 5.91 2.17
N VAL A 155 -9.46 7.00 1.42
CA VAL A 155 -8.51 8.11 1.45
C VAL A 155 -9.22 9.40 1.86
N ALA A 156 -8.53 10.29 2.55
CA ALA A 156 -8.99 11.65 2.83
C ALA A 156 -8.26 12.63 1.90
N PRO A 157 -8.90 13.10 0.80
CA PRO A 157 -8.26 14.00 -0.15
C PRO A 157 -7.76 15.30 0.50
N ARG A 158 -6.69 15.86 -0.06
CA ARG A 158 -6.17 17.20 0.29
C ARG A 158 -5.62 17.34 1.71
N GLN A 159 -5.39 16.23 2.43
CA GLN A 159 -4.81 16.29 3.77
C GLN A 159 -3.27 16.29 3.75
N HIS A 160 -2.63 15.81 2.68
CA HIS A 160 -1.18 15.71 2.53
C HIS A 160 -0.41 17.04 2.71
N LYS A 161 -1.06 18.19 2.47
CA LYS A 161 -0.46 19.51 2.65
C LYS A 161 -0.48 20.03 4.10
N ARG A 162 -1.09 19.28 5.01
CA ARG A 162 -1.18 19.68 6.44
C ARG A 162 0.03 19.21 7.27
N GLY A 163 0.92 18.41 6.67
CA GLY A 163 1.99 17.73 7.41
C GLY A 163 1.44 16.62 8.30
N ILE A 164 2.15 16.29 9.37
CA ILE A 164 1.72 15.25 10.31
C ILE A 164 0.48 15.72 11.07
N ILE A 165 -0.55 14.88 11.01
CA ILE A 165 -1.79 15.05 11.73
C ILE A 165 -1.80 14.09 12.93
N GLY A 166 -2.22 14.57 14.10
CA GLY A 166 -2.19 13.75 15.31
C GLY A 166 -0.77 13.53 15.85
N LYS A 167 -0.47 12.28 16.26
CA LYS A 167 0.80 11.93 16.90
C LYS A 167 1.44 10.74 16.19
N TYR A 168 2.77 10.64 16.31
CA TYR A 168 3.49 9.44 15.90
C TYR A 168 3.02 8.18 16.64
N ASP A 169 3.21 7.07 15.99
CA ASP A 169 3.00 5.71 16.53
C ASP A 169 1.56 5.42 17.02
N ARG A 170 0.58 6.21 16.54
CA ARG A 170 -0.84 5.93 16.79
C ARG A 170 -1.73 6.30 15.61
N PRO A 171 -2.88 5.62 15.44
CA PRO A 171 -3.89 6.01 14.45
C PRO A 171 -4.48 7.39 14.75
N LEU A 172 -5.08 8.00 13.71
CA LEU A 172 -5.86 9.22 13.86
C LEU A 172 -7.20 8.91 14.54
N GLU A 173 -7.60 9.76 15.48
CA GLU A 173 -8.86 9.59 16.21
C GLU A 173 -9.39 10.93 16.73
N GLY A 174 -10.68 10.98 17.03
CA GLY A 174 -11.32 12.17 17.62
C GLY A 174 -11.09 13.43 16.78
N ASP A 175 -10.48 14.44 17.40
CA ASP A 175 -10.24 15.76 16.79
C ASP A 175 -9.29 15.72 15.59
N ASP A 176 -8.42 14.70 15.51
CA ASP A 176 -7.52 14.52 14.37
C ASP A 176 -8.29 14.38 13.05
N LEU A 177 -9.50 13.81 13.10
CA LEU A 177 -10.37 13.55 11.95
C LEU A 177 -11.31 14.70 11.60
N THR A 178 -11.27 15.77 12.39
CA THR A 178 -12.20 16.91 12.20
C THR A 178 -12.08 17.52 10.80
N GLY A 179 -13.21 17.60 10.09
CA GLY A 179 -13.29 18.15 8.74
C GLY A 179 -12.80 17.23 7.63
N MET A 180 -12.31 16.03 7.94
CA MET A 180 -11.97 15.03 6.93
C MET A 180 -13.21 14.40 6.34
N LYS A 181 -13.15 14.18 5.03
CA LYS A 181 -14.12 13.36 4.30
C LYS A 181 -13.36 12.23 3.64
N PHE A 182 -13.73 11.01 3.94
CA PHE A 182 -13.13 9.82 3.36
C PHE A 182 -13.85 9.42 2.08
N GLU A 183 -13.08 9.05 1.09
CA GLU A 183 -13.57 8.54 -0.20
C GLU A 183 -13.08 7.10 -0.35
N MET A 184 -14.00 6.18 -0.65
CA MET A 184 -13.67 4.79 -0.97
C MET A 184 -12.94 4.70 -2.31
N VAL A 185 -11.91 3.88 -2.36
CA VAL A 185 -11.10 3.65 -3.56
C VAL A 185 -11.16 2.17 -3.96
N PRO A 186 -12.27 1.74 -4.61
CA PRO A 186 -12.36 0.37 -5.11
C PRO A 186 -11.40 0.16 -6.28
N THR A 187 -10.76 -1.01 -6.29
CA THR A 187 -9.73 -1.36 -7.28
C THR A 187 -9.93 -2.77 -7.84
N GLU A 188 -9.40 -2.95 -9.05
CA GLU A 188 -9.29 -4.23 -9.74
C GLU A 188 -7.83 -4.68 -9.82
N ILE A 189 -7.60 -5.94 -10.19
CA ILE A 189 -6.24 -6.47 -10.42
C ILE A 189 -5.47 -5.57 -11.39
N GLY A 190 -4.27 -5.16 -10.99
CA GLY A 190 -3.38 -4.33 -11.79
C GLY A 190 -3.65 -2.83 -11.73
N ASP A 191 -4.66 -2.39 -10.97
CA ASP A 191 -4.82 -0.98 -10.63
C ASP A 191 -3.72 -0.54 -9.66
N VAL A 192 -3.28 0.70 -9.79
CA VAL A 192 -2.23 1.27 -8.93
C VAL A 192 -2.70 2.59 -8.36
N LEU A 193 -2.60 2.70 -7.04
CA LEU A 193 -2.86 3.93 -6.29
C LEU A 193 -1.53 4.49 -5.76
N PHE A 194 -1.20 5.70 -6.18
CA PHE A 194 -0.12 6.51 -5.62
C PHE A 194 -0.70 7.46 -4.60
N PHE A 195 -0.12 7.55 -3.41
CA PHE A 195 -0.60 8.50 -2.40
C PHE A 195 0.54 9.05 -1.53
N ASP A 196 0.37 10.32 -1.19
CA ASP A 196 1.21 11.08 -0.24
C ASP A 196 0.81 10.75 1.20
N HIS A 197 1.62 11.12 2.17
CA HIS A 197 1.42 10.79 3.59
C HIS A 197 1.03 11.99 4.44
#